data_25d9604c286d0139a79dbf40a8637890
#
_entry.id   25d9604c286d0139a79dbf40a8637890
#
_cell.length_a   1.000
_cell.length_b   1.000
_cell.length_c   1.000
_cell.angle_alpha   90.00
_cell.angle_beta   90.00
_cell.angle_gamma   90.00
#
_symmetry.space_group_name_H-M   'P 1'
#
loop_
_entity.id
_entity.type
_entity.pdbx_description
1 polymer ?
#
loop_
_entity_poly.entity_id
_entity_poly.type
_entity_poly.pdbx_seq_one_letter_code
_entity_poly.pdbx_strand_id
1 'polypeptide(L)'
;MSIEIYQKLSDATGYTSENIAVIANSVAKGTTPTELAYFLNVAKSSGLNPFMKQIWCYKDNKGNLIIMAGRDGFLSIAQKDQRWNGFISSEVYENDHFEVDVIKGEISHKPNYKERGSLIGAYCLIKPKGVEMATYEWASLKDYDKGQFIWNSHKNEMIKKVAEVHALKKAFGIGGLYSDEEYIQIPETSDKLTKFEMLDAVEECQTLEDIARFLAKNTHASLDSEVMKEVAKKKLSITSNK
;
A
#
# COMPACT_ATOMS: atom_id res chain seq x y z
N MET A 1 -8.70 2.21 24.96
CA MET A 1 -9.88 3.12 24.99
C MET A 1 -10.81 2.71 26.11
N SER A 2 -11.51 3.66 26.77
CA SER A 2 -12.46 3.36 27.84
C SER A 2 -13.82 2.91 27.29
N ILE A 3 -14.61 2.20 28.11
CA ILE A 3 -15.97 1.74 27.74
C ILE A 3 -16.86 2.91 27.33
N GLU A 4 -16.71 4.05 28.00
CA GLU A 4 -17.47 5.27 27.71
C GLU A 4 -17.20 5.83 26.30
N ILE A 5 -15.97 5.71 25.79
CA ILE A 5 -15.60 6.12 24.43
C ILE A 5 -16.27 5.20 23.41
N TYR A 6 -16.26 3.88 23.65
CA TYR A 6 -16.93 2.93 22.77
C TYR A 6 -18.45 3.18 22.71
N GLN A 7 -19.07 3.56 23.81
CA GLN A 7 -20.50 3.91 23.82
C GLN A 7 -20.79 5.15 22.97
N LYS A 8 -20.00 6.22 23.11
CA LYS A 8 -20.15 7.42 22.28
C LYS A 8 -19.96 7.13 20.79
N LEU A 9 -19.01 6.27 20.45
CA LEU A 9 -18.79 5.85 19.07
C LEU A 9 -19.94 4.97 18.56
N SER A 10 -20.52 4.13 19.40
CA SER A 10 -21.69 3.30 19.08
C SER A 10 -22.87 4.18 18.67
N ASP A 11 -23.18 5.19 19.48
CA ASP A 11 -24.29 6.13 19.23
C ASP A 11 -24.09 6.91 17.91
N ALA A 12 -22.85 7.30 17.62
CA ALA A 12 -22.50 8.07 16.41
C ALA A 12 -22.47 7.24 15.13
N THR A 13 -22.01 5.98 15.19
CA THR A 13 -21.74 5.16 13.99
C THR A 13 -22.76 4.05 13.75
N GLY A 14 -23.49 3.65 14.79
CA GLY A 14 -24.45 2.55 14.73
C GLY A 14 -23.84 1.14 14.83
N TYR A 15 -22.52 1.03 15.09
CA TYR A 15 -21.91 -0.24 15.48
C TYR A 15 -22.09 -0.44 16.98
N THR A 16 -22.23 -1.68 17.46
CA THR A 16 -22.27 -1.93 18.91
C THR A 16 -20.90 -1.67 19.55
N SER A 17 -20.88 -1.36 20.84
CA SER A 17 -19.61 -1.10 21.57
C SER A 17 -18.64 -2.29 21.46
N GLU A 18 -19.15 -3.53 21.52
CA GLU A 18 -18.37 -4.76 21.34
C GLU A 18 -17.76 -4.84 19.94
N ASN A 19 -18.55 -4.55 18.91
CA ASN A 19 -18.08 -4.53 17.54
C ASN A 19 -16.98 -3.49 17.33
N ILE A 20 -17.13 -2.30 17.89
CA ILE A 20 -16.13 -1.24 17.84
C ILE A 20 -14.84 -1.67 18.54
N ALA A 21 -14.95 -2.33 19.70
CA ALA A 21 -13.78 -2.86 20.40
C ALA A 21 -13.02 -3.91 19.57
N VAL A 22 -13.73 -4.80 18.88
CA VAL A 22 -13.12 -5.79 17.98
C VAL A 22 -12.43 -5.10 16.79
N ILE A 23 -13.08 -4.14 16.15
CA ILE A 23 -12.52 -3.38 15.02
C ILE A 23 -11.25 -2.64 15.46
N ALA A 24 -11.31 -1.92 16.60
CA ALA A 24 -10.20 -1.15 17.13
C ALA A 24 -8.96 -2.00 17.47
N ASN A 25 -9.16 -3.25 17.85
CA ASN A 25 -8.07 -4.19 18.20
C ASN A 25 -7.62 -5.09 17.05
N SER A 26 -8.29 -5.01 15.90
CA SER A 26 -7.98 -5.83 14.70
C SER A 26 -7.59 -4.95 13.50
N VAL A 27 -8.57 -4.49 12.74
CA VAL A 27 -8.37 -3.80 11.45
C VAL A 27 -8.16 -2.28 11.56
N ALA A 28 -8.30 -1.70 12.77
CA ALA A 28 -8.07 -0.28 13.06
C ALA A 28 -7.14 -0.11 14.28
N LYS A 29 -6.14 -0.99 14.39
CA LYS A 29 -5.22 -1.00 15.53
C LYS A 29 -4.37 0.27 15.60
N GLY A 30 -4.23 0.83 16.82
CA GLY A 30 -3.41 2.03 17.05
C GLY A 30 -4.10 3.35 16.72
N THR A 31 -5.38 3.35 16.38
CA THR A 31 -6.16 4.57 16.14
C THR A 31 -6.52 5.28 17.44
N THR A 32 -6.57 6.62 17.40
CA THR A 32 -7.21 7.44 18.41
C THR A 32 -8.74 7.33 18.31
N PRO A 33 -9.52 7.76 19.32
CA PRO A 33 -10.98 7.75 19.23
C PRO A 33 -11.54 8.52 18.03
N THR A 34 -10.95 9.67 17.70
CA THR A 34 -11.36 10.50 16.55
C THR A 34 -11.07 9.80 15.23
N GLU A 35 -9.90 9.20 15.10
CA GLU A 35 -9.51 8.43 13.90
C GLU A 35 -10.38 7.19 13.73
N LEU A 36 -10.70 6.50 14.82
CA LEU A 36 -11.60 5.36 14.78
C LEU A 36 -13.01 5.76 14.35
N ALA A 37 -13.53 6.89 14.87
CA ALA A 37 -14.81 7.45 14.41
C ALA A 37 -14.79 7.74 12.91
N TYR A 38 -13.72 8.37 12.42
CA TYR A 38 -13.55 8.66 11.00
C TYR A 38 -13.52 7.38 10.17
N PHE A 39 -12.70 6.39 10.57
CA PHE A 39 -12.63 5.08 9.90
C PHE A 39 -14.00 4.39 9.82
N LEU A 40 -14.73 4.33 10.94
CA LEU A 40 -16.06 3.70 11.00
C LEU A 40 -17.08 4.39 10.08
N ASN A 41 -17.04 5.74 10.02
CA ASN A 41 -17.89 6.50 9.10
C ASN A 41 -17.53 6.25 7.63
N VAL A 42 -16.24 6.16 7.29
CA VAL A 42 -15.80 5.80 5.93
C VAL A 42 -16.26 4.39 5.58
N ALA A 43 -16.08 3.42 6.47
CA ALA A 43 -16.54 2.04 6.26
C ALA A 43 -18.05 1.98 6.01
N LYS A 44 -18.83 2.71 6.81
CA LYS A 44 -20.28 2.77 6.68
C LYS A 44 -20.72 3.45 5.38
N SER A 45 -20.14 4.60 5.05
CA SER A 45 -20.50 5.38 3.85
C SER A 45 -20.13 4.67 2.55
N SER A 46 -19.01 3.96 2.54
CA SER A 46 -18.60 3.12 1.41
C SER A 46 -19.32 1.76 1.36
N GLY A 47 -20.06 1.41 2.41
CA GLY A 47 -20.73 0.11 2.53
C GLY A 47 -19.77 -1.06 2.64
N LEU A 48 -18.55 -0.84 3.12
CA LEU A 48 -17.54 -1.86 3.32
C LEU A 48 -17.61 -2.45 4.73
N ASN A 49 -17.38 -3.75 4.82
CA ASN A 49 -17.47 -4.47 6.09
C ASN A 49 -16.05 -4.71 6.67
N PRO A 50 -15.70 -4.07 7.81
CA PRO A 50 -14.42 -4.28 8.47
C PRO A 50 -14.20 -5.72 8.96
N PHE A 51 -15.26 -6.43 9.35
CA PHE A 51 -15.18 -7.83 9.80
C PHE A 51 -14.82 -8.79 8.67
N MET A 52 -15.18 -8.45 7.44
CA MET A 52 -14.80 -9.20 6.23
C MET A 52 -13.44 -8.77 5.68
N LYS A 53 -12.73 -7.89 6.38
CA LYS A 53 -11.45 -7.30 5.94
C LYS A 53 -11.54 -6.62 4.57
N GLN A 54 -12.70 -6.10 4.22
CA GLN A 54 -12.90 -5.31 3.00
C GLN A 54 -12.27 -3.92 3.11
N ILE A 55 -12.13 -3.41 4.33
CA ILE A 55 -11.54 -2.12 4.68
C ILE A 55 -10.76 -2.26 6.00
N TRP A 56 -9.61 -1.61 6.08
CA TRP A 56 -8.78 -1.51 7.28
C TRP A 56 -8.04 -0.18 7.29
N CYS A 57 -7.41 0.14 8.40
CA CYS A 57 -6.54 1.29 8.48
C CYS A 57 -5.30 1.02 9.35
N TYR A 58 -4.28 1.82 9.12
CA TYR A 58 -3.06 1.84 9.91
C TYR A 58 -2.48 3.25 9.94
N LYS A 59 -1.47 3.48 10.76
CA LYS A 59 -0.70 4.72 10.75
C LYS A 59 0.57 4.54 9.96
N ASP A 60 0.85 5.51 9.09
CA ASP A 60 2.15 5.61 8.44
C ASP A 60 3.24 6.01 9.47
N ASN A 61 4.49 6.03 9.03
CA ASN A 61 5.62 6.39 9.89
C ASN A 61 5.57 7.85 10.39
N LYS A 62 4.78 8.70 9.73
CA LYS A 62 4.53 10.11 10.14
C LYS A 62 3.34 10.23 11.08
N GLY A 63 2.66 9.13 11.39
CA GLY A 63 1.48 9.10 12.24
C GLY A 63 0.16 9.43 11.55
N ASN A 64 0.16 9.58 10.21
CA ASN A 64 -1.07 9.83 9.45
C ASN A 64 -1.91 8.56 9.37
N LEU A 65 -3.22 8.72 9.51
CA LEU A 65 -4.15 7.61 9.32
C LEU A 65 -4.35 7.33 7.82
N ILE A 66 -4.02 6.11 7.42
CA ILE A 66 -4.23 5.61 6.07
C ILE A 66 -5.37 4.60 6.10
N ILE A 67 -6.42 4.86 5.31
CA ILE A 67 -7.56 3.96 5.17
C ILE A 67 -7.45 3.23 3.84
N MET A 68 -7.43 1.91 3.90
CA MET A 68 -7.19 1.00 2.79
C MET A 68 -8.41 0.14 2.52
N ALA A 69 -8.65 -0.16 1.26
CA ALA A 69 -9.58 -1.20 0.86
C ALA A 69 -8.88 -2.23 -0.02
N GLY A 70 -9.14 -3.50 0.23
CA GLY A 70 -8.65 -4.57 -0.62
C GLY A 70 -9.44 -4.69 -1.93
N ARG A 71 -8.91 -5.44 -2.89
CA ARG A 71 -9.59 -5.74 -4.16
C ARG A 71 -11.04 -6.20 -3.95
N ASP A 72 -11.27 -7.06 -2.97
CA ASP A 72 -12.60 -7.57 -2.65
C ASP A 72 -13.54 -6.47 -2.10
N GLY A 73 -12.98 -5.45 -1.43
CA GLY A 73 -13.73 -4.26 -1.02
C GLY A 73 -14.19 -3.45 -2.24
N PHE A 74 -13.30 -3.14 -3.18
CA PHE A 74 -13.66 -2.43 -4.41
C PHE A 74 -14.67 -3.22 -5.25
N LEU A 75 -14.49 -4.54 -5.34
CA LEU A 75 -15.44 -5.42 -6.01
C LEU A 75 -16.81 -5.42 -5.32
N SER A 76 -16.86 -5.45 -3.99
CA SER A 76 -18.11 -5.37 -3.22
C SER A 76 -18.87 -4.07 -3.44
N ILE A 77 -18.18 -2.94 -3.61
CA ILE A 77 -18.79 -1.66 -3.96
C ILE A 77 -19.38 -1.73 -5.38
N ALA A 78 -18.57 -2.18 -6.34
CA ALA A 78 -18.99 -2.27 -7.73
C ALA A 78 -20.19 -3.21 -7.93
N GLN A 79 -20.22 -4.34 -7.21
CA GLN A 79 -21.34 -5.30 -7.28
C GLN A 79 -22.68 -4.75 -6.77
N LYS A 80 -22.68 -3.69 -5.97
CA LYS A 80 -23.88 -3.00 -5.50
C LYS A 80 -24.41 -1.97 -6.50
N ASP A 81 -23.60 -1.57 -7.48
CA ASP A 81 -24.01 -0.65 -8.53
C ASP A 81 -24.93 -1.37 -9.52
N GLN A 82 -26.06 -0.76 -9.88
CA GLN A 82 -27.02 -1.34 -10.83
C GLN A 82 -26.42 -1.59 -12.22
N ARG A 83 -25.35 -0.87 -12.55
CA ARG A 83 -24.62 -1.03 -13.81
C ARG A 83 -23.66 -2.22 -13.79
N TRP A 84 -23.51 -2.92 -12.67
CA TRP A 84 -22.60 -4.07 -12.57
C TRP A 84 -22.91 -5.13 -13.63
N ASN A 85 -21.89 -5.55 -14.37
CA ASN A 85 -22.01 -6.54 -15.45
C ASN A 85 -20.84 -7.54 -15.48
N GLY A 86 -20.06 -7.60 -14.38
CA GLY A 86 -18.85 -8.39 -14.36
C GLY A 86 -17.65 -7.69 -14.99
N PHE A 87 -16.54 -8.40 -15.03
CA PHE A 87 -15.31 -7.98 -15.69
C PHE A 87 -14.55 -9.18 -16.25
N ILE A 88 -13.60 -8.89 -17.14
CA ILE A 88 -12.63 -9.85 -17.65
C ILE A 88 -11.25 -9.33 -17.24
N SER A 89 -10.45 -10.16 -16.58
CA SER A 89 -9.06 -9.87 -16.28
C SER A 89 -8.16 -11.06 -16.57
N SER A 90 -6.96 -10.81 -17.02
CA SER A 90 -5.95 -11.86 -17.20
C SER A 90 -4.56 -11.27 -17.16
N GLU A 91 -3.61 -12.11 -16.76
CA GLU A 91 -2.19 -11.86 -16.92
C GLU A 91 -1.77 -12.10 -18.37
N VAL A 92 -0.80 -11.32 -18.83
CA VAL A 92 -0.26 -11.38 -20.21
C VAL A 92 1.24 -11.66 -20.13
N TYR A 93 1.67 -12.56 -20.98
CA TYR A 93 3.08 -12.96 -21.11
C TYR A 93 3.64 -12.60 -22.49
N GLU A 94 4.96 -12.56 -22.62
CA GLU A 94 5.66 -12.07 -23.83
C GLU A 94 5.23 -12.76 -25.12
N ASN A 95 4.97 -14.08 -25.06
CA ASN A 95 4.65 -14.88 -26.25
C ASN A 95 3.14 -15.11 -26.43
N ASP A 96 2.30 -14.48 -25.59
CA ASP A 96 0.86 -14.48 -25.81
C ASP A 96 0.52 -13.58 -27.00
N HIS A 97 -0.46 -13.99 -27.81
CA HIS A 97 -1.06 -13.06 -28.78
C HIS A 97 -2.00 -12.11 -28.03
N PHE A 98 -1.62 -10.84 -27.92
CA PHE A 98 -2.35 -9.84 -27.18
C PHE A 98 -2.49 -8.54 -27.98
N GLU A 99 -3.71 -8.20 -28.35
CA GLU A 99 -4.08 -6.99 -29.08
C GLU A 99 -5.25 -6.28 -28.39
N VAL A 100 -5.19 -4.97 -28.34
CA VAL A 100 -6.22 -4.14 -27.69
C VAL A 100 -6.62 -3.01 -28.63
N ASP A 101 -7.91 -2.93 -28.92
CA ASP A 101 -8.52 -1.76 -29.53
C ASP A 101 -9.21 -0.94 -28.42
N VAL A 102 -8.50 0.06 -27.89
CA VAL A 102 -9.00 0.88 -26.78
C VAL A 102 -10.20 1.74 -27.18
N ILE A 103 -10.36 2.05 -28.48
CA ILE A 103 -11.48 2.87 -28.97
C ILE A 103 -12.75 2.04 -28.99
N LYS A 104 -12.67 0.81 -29.49
CA LYS A 104 -13.79 -0.12 -29.49
C LYS A 104 -14.02 -0.81 -28.16
N GLY A 105 -13.03 -0.80 -27.27
CA GLY A 105 -13.07 -1.57 -26.01
C GLY A 105 -13.02 -3.08 -26.26
N GLU A 106 -12.28 -3.51 -27.27
CA GLU A 106 -12.14 -4.91 -27.68
C GLU A 106 -10.75 -5.42 -27.33
N ILE A 107 -10.67 -6.64 -26.81
CA ILE A 107 -9.42 -7.33 -26.49
C ILE A 107 -9.41 -8.67 -27.20
N SER A 108 -8.33 -8.93 -27.93
CA SER A 108 -8.00 -10.26 -28.44
C SER A 108 -6.81 -10.79 -27.65
N HIS A 109 -7.06 -11.76 -26.77
CA HIS A 109 -6.03 -12.40 -25.99
C HIS A 109 -6.08 -13.92 -26.19
N LYS A 110 -4.99 -14.47 -26.71
CA LYS A 110 -4.82 -15.92 -26.92
C LYS A 110 -3.54 -16.36 -26.23
N PRO A 111 -3.62 -16.92 -25.02
CA PRO A 111 -2.45 -17.37 -24.28
C PRO A 111 -1.71 -18.50 -25.01
N ASN A 112 -0.39 -18.38 -25.13
CA ASN A 112 0.46 -19.45 -25.64
C ASN A 112 0.87 -20.39 -24.50
N TYR A 113 -0.01 -21.28 -24.08
CA TYR A 113 0.23 -22.19 -22.94
C TYR A 113 1.43 -23.13 -23.11
N LYS A 114 1.96 -23.30 -24.32
CA LYS A 114 3.14 -24.15 -24.54
C LYS A 114 4.43 -23.40 -24.19
N GLU A 115 4.49 -22.09 -24.48
CA GLU A 115 5.69 -21.29 -24.32
C GLU A 115 5.31 -19.83 -24.09
N ARG A 116 4.83 -19.50 -22.87
CA ARG A 116 4.31 -18.16 -22.58
C ARG A 116 5.40 -17.09 -22.46
N GLY A 117 6.65 -17.46 -22.15
CA GLY A 117 7.72 -16.49 -21.90
C GLY A 117 7.60 -15.84 -20.51
N SER A 118 8.12 -14.59 -20.37
CA SER A 118 8.08 -13.84 -19.13
C SER A 118 6.74 -13.12 -18.95
N LEU A 119 6.30 -12.97 -17.72
CA LEU A 119 5.13 -12.16 -17.36
C LEU A 119 5.43 -10.67 -17.65
N ILE A 120 4.59 -9.98 -18.42
CA ILE A 120 4.76 -8.57 -18.76
C ILE A 120 3.77 -7.64 -18.08
N GLY A 121 2.61 -8.15 -17.70
CA GLY A 121 1.58 -7.37 -17.02
C GLY A 121 0.24 -8.10 -16.93
N ALA A 122 -0.80 -7.35 -16.61
CA ALA A 122 -2.17 -7.83 -16.62
C ALA A 122 -3.14 -6.73 -17.07
N TYR A 123 -4.30 -7.14 -17.51
CA TYR A 123 -5.37 -6.20 -17.87
C TYR A 123 -6.66 -6.53 -17.14
N CYS A 124 -7.52 -5.52 -17.09
CA CYS A 124 -8.93 -5.67 -16.73
C CYS A 124 -9.81 -4.85 -17.68
N LEU A 125 -10.87 -5.47 -18.14
CA LEU A 125 -11.90 -4.85 -18.97
C LEU A 125 -13.24 -4.93 -18.27
N ILE A 126 -13.89 -3.77 -18.09
CA ILE A 126 -15.23 -3.66 -17.50
C ILE A 126 -16.13 -2.92 -18.49
N LYS A 127 -17.27 -3.51 -18.82
CA LYS A 127 -18.32 -2.83 -19.58
C LYS A 127 -19.59 -2.76 -18.75
N PRO A 128 -19.82 -1.65 -18.03
CA PRO A 128 -21.02 -1.50 -17.22
C PRO A 128 -22.28 -1.52 -18.08
N LYS A 129 -23.40 -1.99 -17.51
CA LYS A 129 -24.70 -1.97 -18.21
C LYS A 129 -25.10 -0.53 -18.56
N GLY A 130 -25.58 -0.32 -19.77
CA GLY A 130 -26.02 0.99 -20.25
C GLY A 130 -24.89 1.99 -20.54
N VAL A 131 -23.62 1.55 -20.46
CA VAL A 131 -22.46 2.35 -20.84
C VAL A 131 -21.91 1.82 -22.17
N GLU A 132 -21.76 2.72 -23.14
CA GLU A 132 -21.34 2.34 -24.49
C GLU A 132 -19.86 1.96 -24.50
N MET A 133 -19.02 2.75 -23.83
CA MET A 133 -17.58 2.52 -23.77
C MET A 133 -17.18 1.62 -22.59
N ALA A 134 -16.34 0.64 -22.87
CA ALA A 134 -15.74 -0.17 -21.84
C ALA A 134 -14.60 0.60 -21.14
N THR A 135 -14.39 0.30 -19.87
CA THR A 135 -13.20 0.73 -19.12
C THR A 135 -12.13 -0.34 -19.25
N TYR A 136 -11.02 0.03 -19.84
CA TYR A 136 -9.81 -0.80 -19.98
C TYR A 136 -8.71 -0.27 -19.08
N GLU A 137 -8.06 -1.16 -18.35
CA GLU A 137 -6.87 -0.87 -17.55
C GLU A 137 -5.78 -1.89 -17.83
N TRP A 138 -4.57 -1.39 -18.00
CA TRP A 138 -3.35 -2.16 -18.13
C TRP A 138 -2.44 -1.89 -16.96
N ALA A 139 -1.97 -2.93 -16.29
CA ALA A 139 -0.95 -2.85 -15.27
C ALA A 139 0.34 -3.52 -15.77
N SER A 140 1.38 -2.71 -15.98
CA SER A 140 2.70 -3.21 -16.38
C SER A 140 3.42 -3.79 -15.17
N LEU A 141 3.96 -5.01 -15.29
CA LEU A 141 4.72 -5.62 -14.21
C LEU A 141 5.93 -4.75 -13.81
N LYS A 142 6.58 -4.12 -14.80
CA LYS A 142 7.74 -3.26 -14.59
C LYS A 142 7.45 -2.08 -13.66
N ASP A 143 6.22 -1.53 -13.73
CA ASP A 143 5.85 -0.33 -12.97
C ASP A 143 5.41 -0.66 -11.54
N TYR A 144 4.89 -1.87 -11.31
CA TYR A 144 4.29 -2.27 -10.03
C TYR A 144 5.08 -3.30 -9.23
N ASP A 145 5.98 -4.08 -9.85
CA ASP A 145 6.75 -5.11 -9.13
C ASP A 145 7.75 -4.47 -8.16
N LYS A 146 7.39 -4.53 -6.88
CA LYS A 146 8.22 -4.01 -5.79
C LYS A 146 9.35 -4.94 -5.38
N GLY A 147 9.43 -6.16 -5.95
CA GLY A 147 10.46 -7.16 -5.63
C GLY A 147 10.45 -7.63 -4.18
N GLN A 148 9.35 -7.50 -3.45
CA GLN A 148 9.27 -7.76 -2.01
C GLN A 148 8.06 -8.62 -1.65
N PHE A 149 8.15 -9.37 -0.56
CA PHE A 149 7.05 -10.13 0.03
C PHE A 149 6.29 -11.01 -0.99
N ILE A 150 4.97 -10.84 -1.05
CA ILE A 150 4.07 -11.61 -1.90
C ILE A 150 4.34 -11.40 -3.41
N TRP A 151 4.91 -10.27 -3.82
CA TRP A 151 5.33 -10.03 -5.20
C TRP A 151 6.37 -11.04 -5.68
N ASN A 152 7.27 -11.52 -4.81
CA ASN A 152 8.28 -12.51 -5.19
C ASN A 152 7.69 -13.88 -5.53
N SER A 153 6.60 -14.25 -4.88
CA SER A 153 5.99 -15.58 -5.01
C SER A 153 4.73 -15.64 -5.88
N HIS A 154 4.00 -14.51 -6.01
CA HIS A 154 2.68 -14.47 -6.66
C HIS A 154 2.51 -13.23 -7.57
N LYS A 155 3.53 -12.94 -8.41
CA LYS A 155 3.54 -11.75 -9.30
C LYS A 155 2.31 -11.67 -10.20
N ASN A 156 1.88 -12.78 -10.77
CA ASN A 156 0.71 -12.87 -11.65
C ASN A 156 -0.59 -12.48 -10.93
N GLU A 157 -0.79 -12.96 -9.71
CA GLU A 157 -1.98 -12.59 -8.92
C GLU A 157 -1.94 -11.13 -8.48
N MET A 158 -0.74 -10.63 -8.11
CA MET A 158 -0.59 -9.26 -7.66
C MET A 158 -0.83 -8.27 -8.79
N ILE A 159 -0.22 -8.48 -9.98
CA ILE A 159 -0.39 -7.55 -11.10
C ILE A 159 -1.83 -7.56 -11.63
N LYS A 160 -2.50 -8.71 -11.58
CA LYS A 160 -3.92 -8.83 -11.94
C LYS A 160 -4.82 -8.03 -11.00
N LYS A 161 -4.56 -8.09 -9.67
CA LYS A 161 -5.27 -7.27 -8.67
C LYS A 161 -5.13 -5.78 -8.94
N VAL A 162 -3.93 -5.31 -9.32
CA VAL A 162 -3.70 -3.91 -9.70
C VAL A 162 -4.63 -3.48 -10.83
N ALA A 163 -4.64 -4.23 -11.94
CA ALA A 163 -5.49 -3.92 -13.08
C ALA A 163 -6.98 -3.95 -12.73
N GLU A 164 -7.41 -4.92 -11.93
CA GLU A 164 -8.79 -5.04 -11.47
C GLU A 164 -9.23 -3.85 -10.61
N VAL A 165 -8.43 -3.45 -9.62
CA VAL A 165 -8.75 -2.32 -8.73
C VAL A 165 -8.86 -1.02 -9.51
N HIS A 166 -7.92 -0.74 -10.41
CA HIS A 166 -7.94 0.47 -11.23
C HIS A 166 -9.17 0.52 -12.13
N ALA A 167 -9.49 -0.61 -12.78
CA ALA A 167 -10.68 -0.70 -13.63
C ALA A 167 -11.97 -0.51 -12.83
N LEU A 168 -12.09 -1.14 -11.65
CA LEU A 168 -13.26 -0.99 -10.76
C LEU A 168 -13.43 0.46 -10.31
N LYS A 169 -12.36 1.11 -9.87
CA LYS A 169 -12.40 2.52 -9.44
C LYS A 169 -12.86 3.43 -10.56
N LYS A 170 -12.32 3.27 -11.78
CA LYS A 170 -12.68 4.07 -12.95
C LYS A 170 -14.11 3.82 -13.42
N ALA A 171 -14.50 2.56 -13.59
CA ALA A 171 -15.81 2.19 -14.13
C ALA A 171 -16.98 2.61 -13.24
N PHE A 172 -16.78 2.60 -11.92
CA PHE A 172 -17.83 2.86 -10.94
C PHE A 172 -17.63 4.14 -10.13
N GLY A 173 -16.60 4.94 -10.45
CA GLY A 173 -16.34 6.22 -9.79
C GLY A 173 -15.98 6.08 -8.30
N ILE A 174 -15.28 5.01 -7.93
CA ILE A 174 -14.92 4.76 -6.53
C ILE A 174 -13.72 5.62 -6.14
N GLY A 175 -13.96 6.64 -5.32
CA GLY A 175 -12.93 7.53 -4.81
C GLY A 175 -12.79 7.47 -3.29
N GLY A 176 -11.77 8.17 -2.74
CA GLY A 176 -11.56 8.34 -1.30
C GLY A 176 -11.01 7.12 -0.56
N LEU A 177 -10.70 6.03 -1.26
CA LEU A 177 -10.10 4.82 -0.71
C LEU A 177 -8.78 4.52 -1.45
N TYR A 178 -7.77 4.13 -0.70
CA TYR A 178 -6.50 3.65 -1.25
C TYR A 178 -6.53 2.13 -1.36
N SER A 179 -5.88 1.59 -2.39
CA SER A 179 -5.52 0.17 -2.47
C SER A 179 -4.08 -0.05 -2.01
N ASP A 180 -3.71 -1.31 -1.73
CA ASP A 180 -2.34 -1.67 -1.35
C ASP A 180 -1.31 -1.29 -2.43
N GLU A 181 -1.73 -1.23 -3.68
CA GLU A 181 -0.89 -0.92 -4.83
C GLU A 181 -0.70 0.58 -5.00
N GLU A 182 -1.75 1.37 -4.74
CA GLU A 182 -1.72 2.84 -4.87
C GLU A 182 -0.99 3.50 -3.72
N TYR A 183 -1.10 2.92 -2.53
CA TYR A 183 -0.32 3.38 -1.40
C TYR A 183 1.11 2.87 -1.53
N ILE A 184 1.86 3.54 -2.38
CA ILE A 184 3.30 3.53 -2.27
C ILE A 184 3.57 4.22 -0.93
N GLN A 185 3.93 3.46 0.11
CA GLN A 185 4.81 4.03 1.10
C GLN A 185 5.97 4.54 0.26
N ILE A 186 5.99 5.86 0.03
CA ILE A 186 7.20 6.51 -0.42
C ILE A 186 8.22 5.97 0.57
N PRO A 187 9.17 5.08 0.13
CA PRO A 187 10.19 4.65 1.06
C PRO A 187 10.61 5.98 1.64
N GLU A 188 10.57 6.10 2.95
CA GLU A 188 11.14 7.29 3.55
C GLU A 188 12.37 7.53 2.70
N THR A 189 12.46 8.71 2.05
CA THR A 189 13.74 9.31 1.92
C THR A 189 14.22 9.22 3.34
N SER A 190 14.89 8.12 3.59
CA SER A 190 15.16 7.71 4.93
C SER A 190 15.86 8.92 5.53
N ASP A 191 15.37 9.43 6.68
CA ASP A 191 16.24 10.14 7.61
C ASP A 191 17.45 9.24 8.00
N LYS A 192 17.58 8.07 7.40
CA LYS A 192 18.76 7.23 7.34
C LYS A 192 19.71 7.88 6.38
N LEU A 193 20.63 8.61 6.97
CA LEU A 193 21.78 9.14 6.24
C LEU A 193 22.33 8.04 5.33
N THR A 194 22.58 8.39 4.08
CA THR A 194 23.36 7.54 3.16
C THR A 194 24.73 7.30 3.79
N LYS A 195 25.44 6.29 3.33
CA LYS A 195 26.78 6.00 3.80
C LYS A 195 27.71 7.23 3.75
N PHE A 196 27.64 8.02 2.68
CA PHE A 196 28.42 9.24 2.52
C PHE A 196 28.01 10.30 3.55
N GLU A 197 26.73 10.55 3.71
CA GLU A 197 26.21 11.47 4.72
C GLU A 197 26.54 11.02 6.15
N MET A 198 26.58 9.72 6.41
CA MET A 198 27.01 9.18 7.71
C MET A 198 28.50 9.42 7.97
N LEU A 199 29.34 9.25 6.95
CA LEU A 199 30.78 9.52 7.06
C LEU A 199 31.04 11.01 7.31
N ASP A 200 30.38 11.90 6.57
CA ASP A 200 30.47 13.36 6.74
C ASP A 200 29.99 13.76 8.15
N ALA A 201 28.85 13.24 8.59
CA ALA A 201 28.32 13.53 9.93
C ALA A 201 29.25 13.03 11.06
N VAL A 202 29.94 11.92 10.88
CA VAL A 202 30.97 11.45 11.83
C VAL A 202 32.18 12.37 11.83
N GLU A 203 32.60 12.90 10.68
CA GLU A 203 33.69 13.86 10.58
C GLU A 203 33.38 15.19 11.30
N GLU A 204 32.13 15.63 11.27
CA GLU A 204 31.67 16.86 11.93
C GLU A 204 31.56 16.74 13.47
N CYS A 205 31.53 15.53 14.03
CA CYS A 205 31.47 15.31 15.48
C CYS A 205 32.70 15.89 16.17
N GLN A 206 32.50 16.75 17.18
CA GLN A 206 33.61 17.39 17.94
C GLN A 206 33.78 16.78 19.33
N THR A 207 32.77 16.09 19.86
CA THR A 207 32.78 15.48 21.17
C THR A 207 32.37 14.00 21.14
N LEU A 208 32.73 13.25 22.18
CA LEU A 208 32.25 11.87 22.35
C LEU A 208 30.72 11.78 22.52
N GLU A 209 30.10 12.85 23.06
CA GLU A 209 28.66 12.97 23.18
C GLU A 209 28.00 13.12 21.80
N ASP A 210 28.59 13.88 20.88
CA ASP A 210 28.09 14.00 19.50
C ASP A 210 28.07 12.67 18.80
N ILE A 211 29.16 11.90 18.93
CA ILE A 211 29.27 10.55 18.37
C ILE A 211 28.21 9.61 18.97
N ALA A 212 27.99 9.69 20.28
CA ALA A 212 26.99 8.87 20.94
C ALA A 212 25.56 9.22 20.46
N ARG A 213 25.27 10.52 20.30
CA ARG A 213 24.00 11.04 19.77
C ARG A 213 23.80 10.63 18.30
N PHE A 214 24.85 10.71 17.48
CA PHE A 214 24.83 10.23 16.09
C PHE A 214 24.48 8.75 16.01
N LEU A 215 25.15 7.89 16.77
CA LEU A 215 24.88 6.44 16.77
C LEU A 215 23.49 6.08 17.32
N ALA A 216 23.01 6.80 18.33
CA ALA A 216 21.66 6.61 18.86
C ALA A 216 20.56 6.97 17.85
N LYS A 217 20.78 8.02 17.05
CA LYS A 217 19.86 8.47 16.01
C LYS A 217 19.95 7.58 14.75
N ASN A 218 21.11 7.04 14.44
CA ASN A 218 21.38 6.25 13.22
C ASN A 218 21.80 4.81 13.58
N THR A 219 20.89 4.05 14.16
CA THR A 219 21.17 2.68 14.64
C THR A 219 21.68 1.74 13.54
N HIS A 220 21.32 2.00 12.27
CA HIS A 220 21.83 1.24 11.11
C HIS A 220 23.30 1.54 10.78
N ALA A 221 23.87 2.64 11.24
CA ALA A 221 25.29 2.95 11.10
C ALA A 221 26.20 1.86 11.73
N SER A 222 25.73 1.19 12.79
CA SER A 222 26.44 0.08 13.43
C SER A 222 26.58 -1.16 12.54
N LEU A 223 25.81 -1.27 11.47
CA LEU A 223 25.86 -2.38 10.51
C LEU A 223 26.84 -2.11 9.36
N ASP A 224 27.30 -0.85 9.17
CA ASP A 224 28.28 -0.50 8.15
C ASP A 224 29.70 -0.47 8.72
N SER A 225 30.55 -1.39 8.23
CA SER A 225 31.93 -1.56 8.74
C SER A 225 32.84 -0.36 8.47
N GLU A 226 32.60 0.42 7.39
CA GLU A 226 33.40 1.62 7.09
C GLU A 226 33.01 2.79 7.95
N VAL A 227 31.69 3.00 8.15
CA VAL A 227 31.20 4.02 9.08
C VAL A 227 31.72 3.75 10.50
N MET A 228 31.70 2.49 10.95
CA MET A 228 32.22 2.13 12.28
C MET A 228 33.73 2.29 12.40
N LYS A 229 34.51 2.08 11.34
CA LYS A 229 35.94 2.41 11.32
C LYS A 229 36.17 3.91 11.48
N GLU A 230 35.44 4.74 10.77
CA GLU A 230 35.56 6.20 10.88
C GLU A 230 35.12 6.70 12.27
N VAL A 231 34.03 6.15 12.83
CA VAL A 231 33.64 6.39 14.23
C VAL A 231 34.76 6.07 15.21
N ALA A 232 35.42 4.94 15.05
CA ALA A 232 36.54 4.54 15.92
C ALA A 232 37.74 5.49 15.80
N LYS A 233 38.10 5.87 14.58
CA LYS A 233 39.17 6.84 14.29
C LYS A 233 38.87 8.21 14.89
N LYS A 234 37.64 8.70 14.74
CA LYS A 234 37.21 9.97 15.30
C LYS A 234 37.22 9.99 16.82
N LYS A 235 36.77 8.90 17.47
CA LYS A 235 36.87 8.75 18.94
C LYS A 235 38.30 8.86 19.43
N LEU A 236 39.25 8.20 18.74
CA LEU A 236 40.69 8.27 19.09
C LEU A 236 41.20 9.71 18.94
N SER A 237 40.90 10.41 17.86
CA SER A 237 41.35 11.80 17.63
C SER A 237 40.83 12.76 18.72
N ILE A 238 39.55 12.63 19.11
CA ILE A 238 38.96 13.45 20.17
C ILE A 238 39.61 13.18 21.54
N THR A 239 40.00 11.92 21.79
CA THR A 239 40.59 11.52 23.06
C THR A 239 42.06 11.92 23.14
N SER A 240 42.79 11.95 22.01
CA SER A 240 44.21 12.31 21.96
C SER A 240 44.47 13.84 22.02
N ASN A 241 43.45 14.66 21.80
CA ASN A 241 43.54 16.13 21.85
C ASN A 241 43.09 16.71 23.23
N LYS A 242 42.98 15.87 24.26
CA LYS A 242 42.80 16.23 25.64
C LYS A 242 44.10 16.00 26.41
#